data_d1c75800f3ced42209e750f738772b92
#
_entry.id   d1c75800f3ced42209e750f738772b92
#
_cell.length_a   1.000
_cell.length_b   1.000
_cell.length_c   1.000
_cell.angle_alpha   90.00
_cell.angle_beta   90.00
_cell.angle_gamma   90.00
#
_symmetry.space_group_name_H-M   'P 1'
#
loop_
_entity.id
_entity.type
_entity.pdbx_description
1 polymer ?
#
loop_
_entity_poly.entity_id
_entity_poly.type
_entity_poly.pdbx_seq_one_letter_code
_entity_poly.pdbx_strand_id
1 'polypeptide(L)'
;MKILREIMEWVVVVVVSIAIYLLISTYLIAPFTVKGHSMDYTFADNDKVFVNKFSKNFERGDVVVFHANETDDYIKRIIGVPGDTIEYRNDVLYVNGQKVEEPYLAQKIKEAKASGTAPFTPDFNIEFLSSTKSKTVPEGTYFVLGDNRQHSTDSRVFGFVKKEAMIGKVSLRYYPFSSFKFF
;
A
#
# COMPACT_ATOMS: atom_id res chain seq x y z
N MET A 1 44.03 28.76 -17.13
CA MET A 1 43.31 27.75 -17.92
C MET A 1 43.01 26.46 -17.16
N LYS A 2 43.92 25.89 -16.34
CA LYS A 2 43.66 24.67 -15.56
C LYS A 2 42.49 24.81 -14.57
N ILE A 3 42.51 25.87 -13.73
CA ILE A 3 41.46 26.12 -12.74
C ILE A 3 40.05 26.25 -13.36
N LEU A 4 39.94 26.95 -14.48
CA LEU A 4 38.65 27.10 -15.18
C LEU A 4 38.12 25.77 -15.71
N ARG A 5 39.01 24.90 -16.19
CA ARG A 5 38.68 23.55 -16.62
C ARG A 5 38.21 22.68 -15.45
N GLU A 6 38.93 22.72 -14.34
CA GLU A 6 38.55 21.99 -13.12
C GLU A 6 37.18 22.45 -12.59
N ILE A 7 36.93 23.76 -12.56
CA ILE A 7 35.61 24.29 -12.18
C ILE A 7 34.53 23.77 -13.13
N MET A 8 34.78 23.78 -14.43
CA MET A 8 33.80 23.30 -15.41
C MET A 8 33.51 21.79 -15.27
N GLU A 9 34.53 20.97 -14.99
CA GLU A 9 34.38 19.56 -14.72
C GLU A 9 33.49 19.31 -13.48
N TRP A 10 33.69 20.05 -12.40
CA TRP A 10 32.83 19.96 -11.21
C TRP A 10 31.40 20.43 -11.46
N VAL A 11 31.20 21.49 -12.23
CA VAL A 11 29.87 21.95 -12.63
C VAL A 11 29.13 20.89 -13.43
N VAL A 12 29.81 20.23 -14.37
CA VAL A 12 29.20 19.13 -15.15
C VAL A 12 28.81 17.97 -14.24
N VAL A 13 29.67 17.57 -13.30
CA VAL A 13 29.35 16.49 -12.33
C VAL A 13 28.12 16.85 -11.51
N VAL A 14 28.02 18.05 -10.98
CA VAL A 14 26.88 18.50 -10.19
C VAL A 14 25.59 18.50 -11.05
N VAL A 15 25.63 19.06 -12.25
CA VAL A 15 24.46 19.09 -13.16
C VAL A 15 23.98 17.69 -13.52
N VAL A 16 24.90 16.79 -13.86
CA VAL A 16 24.57 15.37 -14.17
C VAL A 16 23.98 14.67 -12.95
N SER A 17 24.56 14.88 -11.77
CA SER A 17 24.06 14.28 -10.52
C SER A 17 22.63 14.75 -10.20
N ILE A 18 22.35 16.05 -10.37
CA ILE A 18 21.00 16.61 -10.19
C ILE A 18 20.04 16.01 -11.24
N ALA A 19 20.45 15.92 -12.50
CA ALA A 19 19.60 15.33 -13.54
C ALA A 19 19.25 13.87 -13.27
N ILE A 20 20.24 13.06 -12.83
CA ILE A 20 20.03 11.67 -12.42
C ILE A 20 19.09 11.60 -11.21
N TYR A 21 19.30 12.42 -10.18
CA TYR A 21 18.45 12.47 -8.99
C TYR A 21 17.00 12.80 -9.37
N LEU A 22 16.78 13.82 -10.21
CA LEU A 22 15.44 14.20 -10.68
C LEU A 22 14.78 13.06 -11.47
N LEU A 23 15.53 12.38 -12.32
CA LEU A 23 15.03 11.25 -13.10
C LEU A 23 14.60 10.10 -12.18
N ILE A 24 15.44 9.72 -11.23
CA ILE A 24 15.13 8.64 -10.28
C ILE A 24 13.92 9.00 -9.41
N SER A 25 13.90 10.20 -8.83
CA SER A 25 12.82 10.62 -7.92
C SER A 25 11.48 10.81 -8.65
N THR A 26 11.51 11.23 -9.90
CA THR A 26 10.28 11.45 -10.68
C THR A 26 9.68 10.15 -11.17
N TYR A 27 10.51 9.23 -11.68
CA TYR A 27 10.02 8.07 -12.43
C TYR A 27 10.15 6.72 -11.69
N LEU A 28 11.09 6.59 -10.77
CA LEU A 28 11.40 5.28 -10.18
C LEU A 28 10.97 5.14 -8.73
N ILE A 29 11.34 6.07 -7.86
CA ILE A 29 11.19 5.93 -6.41
C ILE A 29 10.69 7.25 -5.82
N ALA A 30 9.62 7.18 -5.03
CA ALA A 30 9.15 8.33 -4.26
C ALA A 30 9.26 8.04 -2.75
N PRO A 31 9.82 8.96 -1.95
CA PRO A 31 9.67 8.90 -0.50
C PRO A 31 8.22 9.23 -0.12
N PHE A 32 7.67 8.45 0.80
CA PHE A 32 6.33 8.65 1.33
C PHE A 32 6.36 8.57 2.85
N THR A 33 5.59 9.42 3.52
CA THR A 33 5.41 9.36 4.98
C THR A 33 4.03 8.82 5.27
N VAL A 34 3.97 7.72 6.00
CA VAL A 34 2.72 7.10 6.45
C VAL A 34 2.03 8.05 7.42
N LYS A 35 0.76 8.34 7.19
CA LYS A 35 -0.06 9.16 8.07
C LYS A 35 -1.27 8.38 8.56
N GLY A 36 -1.55 8.52 9.86
CA GLY A 36 -2.68 7.89 10.52
C GLY A 36 -2.46 6.41 10.86
N HIS A 37 -3.51 5.77 11.35
CA HIS A 37 -3.45 4.47 12.03
C HIS A 37 -4.04 3.31 11.22
N SER A 38 -4.41 3.53 9.95
CA SER A 38 -5.09 2.51 9.14
C SER A 38 -4.22 1.31 8.77
N MET A 39 -2.90 1.46 8.83
CA MET A 39 -1.91 0.40 8.55
C MET A 39 -1.13 -0.01 9.81
N ASP A 40 -1.60 0.41 11.00
CA ASP A 40 -1.00 -0.05 12.26
C ASP A 40 -0.88 -1.58 12.24
N TYR A 41 0.17 -2.09 12.88
CA TYR A 41 0.67 -3.45 12.88
C TYR A 41 1.69 -3.75 11.76
N THR A 42 1.57 -3.09 10.61
CA THR A 42 2.59 -3.16 9.55
C THR A 42 3.39 -1.85 9.49
N PHE A 43 2.71 -0.71 9.50
CA PHE A 43 3.31 0.63 9.50
C PHE A 43 2.69 1.49 10.57
N ALA A 44 3.52 2.15 11.37
CA ALA A 44 3.10 3.15 12.35
C ALA A 44 2.95 4.53 11.69
N ASP A 45 2.22 5.41 12.37
CA ASP A 45 2.17 6.83 11.99
C ASP A 45 3.58 7.43 11.97
N ASN A 46 3.89 8.24 10.97
CA ASN A 46 5.19 8.83 10.68
C ASN A 46 6.30 7.87 10.22
N ASP A 47 6.01 6.60 9.96
CA ASP A 47 6.94 5.73 9.24
C ASP A 47 7.26 6.31 7.86
N LYS A 48 8.54 6.23 7.44
CA LYS A 48 8.95 6.69 6.12
C LYS A 48 9.31 5.50 5.24
N VAL A 49 8.69 5.48 4.08
CA VAL A 49 8.81 4.37 3.13
C VAL A 49 9.24 4.87 1.75
N PHE A 50 9.88 4.01 0.99
CA PHE A 50 10.07 4.22 -0.44
C PHE A 50 9.00 3.47 -1.22
N VAL A 51 8.40 4.19 -2.16
CA VAL A 51 7.38 3.68 -3.08
C VAL A 51 8.01 3.50 -4.45
N ASN A 52 7.99 2.27 -4.95
CA ASN A 52 8.42 1.94 -6.30
C ASN A 52 7.31 2.30 -7.29
N LYS A 53 7.57 3.29 -8.15
CA LYS A 53 6.64 3.81 -9.17
C LYS A 53 6.78 3.09 -10.51
N PHE A 54 7.90 2.41 -10.72
CA PHE A 54 8.22 1.74 -11.97
C PHE A 54 7.36 0.49 -12.19
N SER A 55 7.18 -0.32 -11.16
CA SER A 55 6.34 -1.51 -11.26
C SER A 55 4.87 -1.14 -11.29
N LYS A 56 4.20 -1.43 -12.40
CA LYS A 56 2.75 -1.29 -12.58
C LYS A 56 2.03 -2.64 -12.52
N ASN A 57 2.74 -3.69 -12.13
CA ASN A 57 2.16 -5.00 -11.84
C ASN A 57 1.94 -5.09 -10.31
N PHE A 58 0.69 -5.06 -9.91
CA PHE A 58 0.25 -5.11 -8.52
C PHE A 58 -0.38 -6.45 -8.23
N GLU A 59 0.08 -7.09 -7.15
CA GLU A 59 -0.34 -8.43 -6.75
C GLU A 59 -1.05 -8.40 -5.40
N ARG A 60 -1.80 -9.46 -5.10
CA ARG A 60 -2.42 -9.61 -3.78
C ARG A 60 -1.33 -9.68 -2.71
N GLY A 61 -1.53 -8.94 -1.63
CA GLY A 61 -0.57 -8.80 -0.54
C GLY A 61 0.34 -7.58 -0.66
N ASP A 62 0.49 -7.00 -1.84
CA ASP A 62 1.28 -5.76 -2.00
C ASP A 62 0.68 -4.62 -1.18
N VAL A 63 1.54 -3.85 -0.54
CA VAL A 63 1.14 -2.58 0.07
C VAL A 63 1.38 -1.48 -0.96
N VAL A 64 0.32 -0.74 -1.26
CA VAL A 64 0.31 0.27 -2.31
C VAL A 64 -0.05 1.65 -1.77
N VAL A 65 0.47 2.67 -2.45
CA VAL A 65 0.06 4.07 -2.26
C VAL A 65 -0.69 4.50 -3.50
N PHE A 66 -1.82 5.19 -3.30
CA PHE A 66 -2.69 5.64 -4.39
C PHE A 66 -3.37 6.96 -4.04
N HIS A 67 -3.75 7.72 -5.07
CA HIS A 67 -4.57 8.92 -4.92
C HIS A 67 -6.00 8.54 -4.52
N ALA A 68 -6.38 8.85 -3.28
CA ALA A 68 -7.71 8.58 -2.77
C ALA A 68 -8.71 9.66 -3.24
N ASN A 69 -8.23 10.89 -3.39
CA ASN A 69 -8.91 12.04 -3.96
C ASN A 69 -7.86 13.02 -4.53
N GLU A 70 -8.26 14.26 -4.86
CA GLU A 70 -7.36 15.28 -5.44
C GLU A 70 -6.26 15.76 -4.48
N THR A 71 -6.42 15.56 -3.18
CA THR A 71 -5.54 16.10 -2.14
C THR A 71 -4.84 15.05 -1.29
N ASP A 72 -5.43 13.84 -1.20
CA ASP A 72 -4.99 12.83 -0.24
C ASP A 72 -4.51 11.55 -0.92
N ASP A 73 -3.34 11.12 -0.50
CA ASP A 73 -2.79 9.82 -0.84
C ASP A 73 -3.01 8.83 0.31
N TYR A 74 -3.53 7.66 -0.01
CA TYR A 74 -3.75 6.59 0.96
C TYR A 74 -2.74 5.46 0.76
N ILE A 75 -2.40 4.83 1.88
CA ILE A 75 -1.61 3.60 1.92
C ILE A 75 -2.50 2.44 2.39
N LYS A 76 -2.59 1.36 1.59
CA LYS A 76 -3.42 0.18 1.89
C LYS A 76 -2.77 -1.08 1.31
N ARG A 77 -3.30 -2.24 1.73
CA ARG A 77 -2.89 -3.54 1.18
C ARG A 77 -3.89 -4.04 0.16
N ILE A 78 -3.40 -4.56 -0.97
CA ILE A 78 -4.23 -5.24 -1.97
C ILE A 78 -4.68 -6.59 -1.42
N ILE A 79 -5.99 -6.78 -1.37
CA ILE A 79 -6.64 -8.03 -0.96
C ILE A 79 -7.23 -8.76 -2.15
N GLY A 80 -7.76 -8.02 -3.13
CA GLY A 80 -8.33 -8.56 -4.35
C GLY A 80 -7.76 -7.90 -5.59
N VAL A 81 -7.45 -8.72 -6.58
CA VAL A 81 -7.05 -8.31 -7.93
C VAL A 81 -8.19 -8.56 -8.92
N PRO A 82 -8.15 -8.01 -10.15
CA PRO A 82 -9.20 -8.22 -11.14
C PRO A 82 -9.64 -9.68 -11.27
N GLY A 83 -10.95 -9.92 -11.27
CA GLY A 83 -11.57 -11.24 -11.36
C GLY A 83 -11.78 -11.98 -10.03
N ASP A 84 -11.17 -11.52 -8.93
CA ASP A 84 -11.33 -12.17 -7.63
C ASP A 84 -12.71 -11.96 -7.02
N THR A 85 -13.26 -13.01 -6.41
CA THR A 85 -14.34 -12.91 -5.41
C THR A 85 -13.71 -12.79 -4.03
N ILE A 86 -14.19 -11.89 -3.17
CA ILE A 86 -13.64 -11.65 -1.83
C ILE A 86 -14.72 -11.80 -0.79
N GLU A 87 -14.44 -12.62 0.21
CA GLU A 87 -15.32 -12.84 1.35
C GLU A 87 -14.49 -12.97 2.63
N TYR A 88 -14.96 -12.35 3.71
CA TYR A 88 -14.45 -12.58 5.07
C TYR A 88 -15.51 -13.26 5.91
N ARG A 89 -15.13 -14.34 6.59
CA ARG A 89 -15.94 -15.05 7.57
C ARG A 89 -15.10 -15.44 8.79
N ASN A 90 -15.50 -14.97 9.96
CA ASN A 90 -14.83 -15.30 11.24
C ASN A 90 -13.32 -15.04 11.22
N ASP A 91 -12.90 -13.85 10.77
CA ASP A 91 -11.49 -13.46 10.60
C ASP A 91 -10.71 -14.26 9.54
N VAL A 92 -11.36 -14.98 8.66
CA VAL A 92 -10.72 -15.75 7.58
C VAL A 92 -11.06 -15.12 6.24
N LEU A 93 -10.02 -14.80 5.48
CA LEU A 93 -10.14 -14.34 4.09
C LEU A 93 -10.36 -15.56 3.17
N TYR A 94 -11.38 -15.45 2.33
CA TYR A 94 -11.62 -16.35 1.21
C TYR A 94 -11.53 -15.57 -0.10
N VAL A 95 -10.69 -16.04 -1.01
CA VAL A 95 -10.56 -15.52 -2.37
C VAL A 95 -10.90 -16.63 -3.34
N ASN A 96 -11.86 -16.40 -4.22
CA ASN A 96 -12.36 -17.40 -5.16
C ASN A 96 -12.80 -18.70 -4.45
N GLY A 97 -13.36 -18.54 -3.25
CA GLY A 97 -13.80 -19.67 -2.39
C GLY A 97 -12.66 -20.39 -1.65
N GLN A 98 -11.42 -20.04 -1.87
CA GLN A 98 -10.26 -20.65 -1.22
C GLN A 98 -9.76 -19.78 -0.07
N LYS A 99 -9.43 -20.43 1.07
CA LYS A 99 -8.83 -19.76 2.21
C LYS A 99 -7.46 -19.19 1.84
N VAL A 100 -7.25 -17.92 2.20
CA VAL A 100 -5.96 -17.22 2.05
C VAL A 100 -5.45 -16.79 3.42
N GLU A 101 -4.19 -17.12 3.70
CA GLU A 101 -3.56 -16.77 4.96
C GLU A 101 -3.10 -15.30 4.97
N GLU A 102 -3.28 -14.63 6.11
CA GLU A 102 -2.84 -13.26 6.35
C GLU A 102 -1.88 -13.22 7.56
N PRO A 103 -0.63 -13.67 7.39
CA PRO A 103 0.30 -13.82 8.51
C PRO A 103 0.61 -12.50 9.22
N TYR A 104 0.49 -11.37 8.53
CA TYR A 104 0.67 -10.03 9.10
C TYR A 104 -0.44 -9.63 10.10
N LEU A 105 -1.57 -10.33 10.12
CA LEU A 105 -2.68 -10.13 11.08
C LEU A 105 -2.74 -11.18 12.18
N ALA A 106 -2.00 -12.27 12.06
CA ALA A 106 -2.16 -13.45 12.94
C ALA A 106 -2.08 -13.11 14.43
N GLN A 107 -1.13 -12.25 14.81
CA GLN A 107 -0.97 -11.81 16.20
C GLN A 107 -2.19 -11.01 16.69
N LYS A 108 -2.72 -10.11 15.87
CA LYS A 108 -3.85 -9.23 16.22
C LYS A 108 -5.17 -9.97 16.28
N ILE A 109 -5.38 -10.91 15.39
CA ILE A 109 -6.54 -11.82 15.46
C ILE A 109 -6.50 -12.63 16.76
N LYS A 110 -5.31 -13.12 17.17
CA LYS A 110 -5.13 -13.83 18.42
C LYS A 110 -5.43 -12.93 19.63
N GLU A 111 -4.94 -11.70 19.64
CA GLU A 111 -5.18 -10.72 20.69
C GLU A 111 -6.68 -10.35 20.78
N ALA A 112 -7.35 -10.10 19.65
CA ALA A 112 -8.77 -9.79 19.60
C ALA A 112 -9.63 -10.93 20.14
N LYS A 113 -9.29 -12.18 19.81
CA LYS A 113 -9.96 -13.36 20.35
C LYS A 113 -9.77 -13.48 21.86
N ALA A 114 -8.56 -13.24 22.36
CA ALA A 114 -8.25 -13.32 23.78
C ALA A 114 -8.93 -12.24 24.62
N SER A 115 -9.12 -11.03 24.04
CA SER A 115 -9.79 -9.88 24.70
C SER A 115 -11.30 -9.87 24.53
N GLY A 116 -11.88 -10.81 23.78
CA GLY A 116 -13.32 -10.85 23.49
C GLY A 116 -13.80 -9.75 22.50
N THR A 117 -12.89 -9.11 21.79
CA THR A 117 -13.20 -8.07 20.77
C THR A 117 -13.25 -8.63 19.35
N ALA A 118 -13.30 -9.94 19.18
CA ALA A 118 -13.45 -10.60 17.89
C ALA A 118 -14.89 -10.38 17.33
N PRO A 119 -15.05 -10.37 15.99
CA PRO A 119 -13.99 -10.55 15.00
C PRO A 119 -13.14 -9.28 14.82
N PHE A 120 -11.85 -9.47 14.55
CA PHE A 120 -10.92 -8.37 14.23
C PHE A 120 -11.24 -7.75 12.85
N THR A 121 -11.59 -8.61 11.88
CA THR A 121 -12.15 -8.19 10.60
C THR A 121 -13.64 -8.55 10.57
N PRO A 122 -14.55 -7.57 10.47
CA PRO A 122 -15.98 -7.86 10.31
C PRO A 122 -16.25 -8.75 9.10
N ASP A 123 -17.25 -9.61 9.20
CA ASP A 123 -17.69 -10.46 8.10
C ASP A 123 -18.27 -9.61 6.96
N PHE A 124 -17.86 -9.87 5.74
CA PHE A 124 -18.43 -9.23 4.54
C PHE A 124 -18.17 -10.06 3.29
N ASN A 125 -18.94 -9.75 2.25
CA ASN A 125 -18.70 -10.21 0.88
C ASN A 125 -18.84 -9.00 -0.05
N ILE A 126 -17.90 -8.83 -1.00
CA ILE A 126 -17.88 -7.67 -1.90
C ILE A 126 -19.14 -7.56 -2.76
N GLU A 127 -19.84 -8.66 -3.01
CA GLU A 127 -21.10 -8.67 -3.74
C GLU A 127 -22.19 -7.88 -3.00
N PHE A 128 -22.17 -7.89 -1.67
CA PHE A 128 -23.23 -7.29 -0.84
C PHE A 128 -22.83 -5.98 -0.18
N LEU A 129 -21.58 -5.57 -0.26
CA LEU A 129 -21.14 -4.26 0.23
C LEU A 129 -21.78 -3.14 -0.61
N SER A 130 -22.31 -2.12 0.06
CA SER A 130 -22.90 -0.95 -0.61
C SER A 130 -21.91 -0.19 -1.51
N SER A 131 -20.63 -0.26 -1.16
CA SER A 131 -19.53 0.42 -1.86
C SER A 131 -19.09 -0.29 -3.15
N THR A 132 -19.28 -1.59 -3.26
CA THR A 132 -18.78 -2.40 -4.40
C THR A 132 -19.92 -2.97 -5.24
N LYS A 133 -20.90 -3.65 -4.63
CA LYS A 133 -22.05 -4.30 -5.30
C LYS A 133 -21.65 -5.10 -6.54
N SER A 134 -20.53 -5.80 -6.46
CA SER A 134 -19.96 -6.55 -7.56
C SER A 134 -19.54 -7.93 -7.08
N LYS A 135 -19.86 -8.96 -7.86
CA LYS A 135 -19.50 -10.34 -7.56
C LYS A 135 -17.99 -10.54 -7.58
N THR A 136 -17.30 -9.83 -8.47
CA THR A 136 -15.85 -9.91 -8.63
C THR A 136 -15.23 -8.53 -8.66
N VAL A 137 -13.95 -8.42 -8.36
CA VAL A 137 -13.17 -7.20 -8.57
C VAL A 137 -13.14 -6.89 -10.07
N PRO A 138 -13.62 -5.71 -10.51
CA PRO A 138 -13.64 -5.35 -11.93
C PRO A 138 -12.25 -5.23 -12.55
N GLU A 139 -12.16 -5.43 -13.86
CA GLU A 139 -10.92 -5.21 -14.62
C GLU A 139 -10.36 -3.79 -14.42
N GLY A 140 -9.04 -3.69 -14.29
CA GLY A 140 -8.37 -2.41 -14.05
C GLY A 140 -8.58 -1.82 -12.66
N THR A 141 -9.12 -2.58 -11.71
CA THR A 141 -9.34 -2.11 -10.33
C THR A 141 -8.78 -3.08 -9.30
N TYR A 142 -8.69 -2.63 -8.06
CA TYR A 142 -8.21 -3.41 -6.91
C TYR A 142 -9.10 -3.21 -5.70
N PHE A 143 -9.27 -4.27 -4.91
CA PHE A 143 -9.90 -4.20 -3.60
C PHE A 143 -8.82 -4.12 -2.54
N VAL A 144 -8.79 -3.04 -1.76
CA VAL A 144 -7.73 -2.76 -0.80
C VAL A 144 -8.27 -2.61 0.61
N LEU A 145 -7.53 -3.11 1.60
CA LEU A 145 -7.86 -2.95 3.02
C LEU A 145 -6.69 -2.35 3.79
N GLY A 146 -7.01 -1.65 4.89
CA GLY A 146 -6.03 -1.32 5.90
C GLY A 146 -5.70 -2.53 6.78
N ASP A 147 -4.47 -2.63 7.26
CA ASP A 147 -4.08 -3.71 8.16
C ASP A 147 -4.71 -3.53 9.55
N ASN A 148 -5.01 -2.30 9.96
CA ASN A 148 -5.87 -2.01 11.11
C ASN A 148 -7.35 -2.11 10.70
N ARG A 149 -7.86 -3.33 10.63
CA ARG A 149 -9.19 -3.67 10.08
C ARG A 149 -10.36 -2.94 10.77
N GLN A 150 -10.21 -2.65 12.05
CA GLN A 150 -11.24 -1.99 12.86
C GLN A 150 -11.23 -0.47 12.70
N HIS A 151 -10.08 0.12 12.32
CA HIS A 151 -9.88 1.57 12.22
C HIS A 151 -9.32 1.99 10.86
N SER A 152 -9.91 1.47 9.78
CA SER A 152 -9.50 1.82 8.42
C SER A 152 -10.68 2.23 7.55
N THR A 153 -10.56 3.40 6.91
CA THR A 153 -11.38 3.76 5.76
C THR A 153 -10.72 3.18 4.52
N ASP A 154 -11.34 2.15 3.92
CA ASP A 154 -10.80 1.37 2.81
C ASP A 154 -11.90 0.94 1.84
N SER A 155 -11.64 -0.03 0.97
CA SER A 155 -12.59 -0.44 -0.07
C SER A 155 -13.96 -0.89 0.45
N ARG A 156 -14.07 -1.24 1.71
CA ARG A 156 -15.38 -1.50 2.34
C ARG A 156 -16.27 -0.25 2.39
N VAL A 157 -15.63 0.93 2.33
CA VAL A 157 -16.31 2.24 2.41
C VAL A 157 -16.34 2.94 1.06
N PHE A 158 -15.19 3.06 0.37
CA PHE A 158 -15.07 3.84 -0.87
C PHE A 158 -15.08 3.00 -2.15
N GLY A 159 -15.14 1.66 -2.04
CA GLY A 159 -15.19 0.77 -3.20
C GLY A 159 -13.82 0.45 -3.81
N PHE A 160 -13.82 0.08 -5.08
CA PHE A 160 -12.61 -0.33 -5.79
C PHE A 160 -11.70 0.86 -6.13
N VAL A 161 -10.39 0.63 -6.05
CA VAL A 161 -9.36 1.59 -6.47
C VAL A 161 -8.95 1.29 -7.90
N LYS A 162 -8.97 2.30 -8.76
CA LYS A 162 -8.57 2.18 -10.16
C LYS A 162 -7.05 2.05 -10.27
N LYS A 163 -6.58 1.29 -11.24
CA LYS A 163 -5.15 1.12 -11.54
C LYS A 163 -4.45 2.46 -11.82
N GLU A 164 -5.13 3.38 -12.48
CA GLU A 164 -4.63 4.72 -12.83
C GLU A 164 -4.39 5.60 -11.60
N ALA A 165 -5.13 5.35 -10.50
CA ALA A 165 -4.92 6.05 -9.24
C ALA A 165 -3.69 5.55 -8.48
N MET A 166 -3.12 4.38 -8.85
CA MET A 166 -1.97 3.78 -8.16
C MET A 166 -0.69 4.57 -8.43
N ILE A 167 -0.10 5.12 -7.38
CA ILE A 167 1.22 5.77 -7.41
C ILE A 167 2.30 4.69 -7.54
N GLY A 168 2.25 3.67 -6.68
CA GLY A 168 3.21 2.58 -6.72
C GLY A 168 3.08 1.65 -5.51
N LYS A 169 4.00 0.66 -5.42
CA LYS A 169 4.04 -0.27 -4.31
C LYS A 169 5.17 0.05 -3.34
N VAL A 170 4.90 -0.10 -2.05
CA VAL A 170 5.91 0.07 -1.01
C VAL A 170 6.98 -1.00 -1.17
N SER A 171 8.24 -0.59 -1.23
CA SER A 171 9.37 -1.50 -1.38
C SER A 171 10.27 -1.56 -0.14
N LEU A 172 10.31 -0.47 0.63
CA LEU A 172 11.23 -0.36 1.77
C LEU A 172 10.67 0.62 2.80
N ARG A 173 10.65 0.23 4.08
CA ARG A 173 10.56 1.17 5.20
C ARG A 173 11.98 1.50 5.66
N TYR A 174 12.39 2.77 5.51
CA TYR A 174 13.74 3.22 5.85
C TYR A 174 13.82 3.99 7.17
N TYR A 175 12.68 4.41 7.73
CA TYR A 175 12.61 5.07 9.03
C TYR A 175 11.34 4.64 9.79
N PRO A 176 11.42 4.40 11.11
CA PRO A 176 12.60 4.44 11.95
C PRO A 176 13.59 3.29 11.64
N PHE A 177 14.89 3.53 11.85
CA PHE A 177 15.92 2.54 11.55
C PHE A 177 15.77 1.25 12.35
N SER A 178 15.17 1.31 13.54
CA SER A 178 14.83 0.12 14.34
C SER A 178 13.83 -0.83 13.69
N SER A 179 13.08 -0.34 12.70
CA SER A 179 12.04 -1.10 11.99
C SER A 179 12.33 -1.18 10.48
N PHE A 180 13.60 -1.00 10.08
CA PHE A 180 14.02 -1.13 8.68
C PHE A 180 13.58 -2.48 8.09
N LYS A 181 12.87 -2.44 6.94
CA LYS A 181 12.30 -3.66 6.35
C LYS A 181 12.01 -3.48 4.86
N PHE A 182 12.36 -4.49 4.06
CA PHE A 182 11.91 -4.65 2.68
C PHE A 182 10.52 -5.31 2.62
N PHE A 183 9.75 -4.96 1.58
CA PHE A 183 8.40 -5.45 1.34
C PHE A 183 8.26 -6.07 -0.05
#